data_0d322e30f5d8e8096061914ace50434a
#
_entry.id   0d322e30f5d8e8096061914ace50434a
#
_cell.length_a   1.000
_cell.length_b   1.000
_cell.length_c   1.000
_cell.angle_alpha   90.00
_cell.angle_beta   90.00
_cell.angle_gamma   90.00
#
_symmetry.space_group_name_H-M   'P 1'
#
loop_
_entity.id
_entity.type
_entity.pdbx_description
1 polymer ?
#
loop_
_entity_poly.entity_id
_entity_poly.type
_entity_poly.pdbx_seq_one_letter_code
_entity_poly.pdbx_strand_id
1 'polypeptide(L)'
;MRQPKFKDINVTCPHDCPDTCSLVVTVDKSTGKAVKLKGNEEHPITKGFLCNKVNHYLDLVYNKNRILYPHVRVGPKGKKGKFKKVTWDYALKLIGQNINKNLKEYGGDSIQPYSYSGTLGMLGYWGMSERFWNKVGAARLGRTICIAAASTAGIYTYGAACGPAIDEVPKNDYIILWGTNVASTHVHMVPFLEEA
;
A
#
# COMPACT_ATOMS: atom_id res chain seq x y z
N MET A 1 4.09 34.13 -23.12
CA MET A 1 5.11 33.21 -22.51
C MET A 1 4.68 31.78 -22.77
N ARG A 2 5.56 30.92 -23.32
CA ARG A 2 5.26 29.49 -23.47
C ARG A 2 5.19 28.84 -22.07
N GLN A 3 4.12 28.19 -21.72
CA GLN A 3 4.03 27.45 -20.47
C GLN A 3 5.11 26.34 -20.42
N PRO A 4 5.74 26.09 -19.25
CA PRO A 4 6.76 25.06 -19.16
C PRO A 4 6.18 23.69 -19.55
N LYS A 5 6.94 22.92 -20.32
CA LYS A 5 6.56 21.59 -20.82
C LYS A 5 6.32 20.60 -19.68
N PHE A 6 7.05 20.72 -18.59
CA PHE A 6 7.00 19.82 -17.45
C PHE A 6 6.40 20.50 -16.22
N LYS A 7 5.80 19.70 -15.34
CA LYS A 7 5.27 20.13 -14.05
C LYS A 7 5.68 19.14 -12.97
N ASP A 8 6.27 19.64 -11.89
CA ASP A 8 6.52 18.85 -10.69
C ASP A 8 5.26 18.84 -9.81
N ILE A 9 4.94 17.67 -9.27
CA ILE A 9 3.78 17.42 -8.41
C ILE A 9 4.25 16.66 -7.19
N ASN A 10 3.96 17.19 -6.01
CA ASN A 10 4.21 16.49 -4.76
C ASN A 10 3.18 15.37 -4.57
N VAL A 11 3.67 14.18 -4.23
CA VAL A 11 2.85 12.99 -3.97
C VAL A 11 3.43 12.23 -2.77
N THR A 12 2.67 11.29 -2.24
CA THR A 12 3.10 10.45 -1.12
C THR A 12 3.39 9.04 -1.62
N CYS A 13 4.40 8.40 -1.04
CA CYS A 13 4.69 6.99 -1.27
C CYS A 13 3.52 6.12 -0.79
N PRO A 14 3.05 5.12 -1.59
CA PRO A 14 1.92 4.29 -1.21
C PRO A 14 2.31 3.07 -0.35
N HIS A 15 3.57 2.91 0.00
CA HIS A 15 4.01 1.83 0.88
C HIS A 15 3.64 2.10 2.35
N ASP A 16 3.51 1.03 3.10
CA ASP A 16 3.09 1.00 4.51
C ASP A 16 4.24 1.03 5.52
N CYS A 17 5.45 1.35 5.08
CA CYS A 17 6.57 1.55 6.00
C CYS A 17 6.42 2.88 6.78
N PRO A 18 7.00 2.97 7.98
CA PRO A 18 6.86 4.14 8.84
C PRO A 18 7.56 5.40 8.31
N ASP A 19 8.37 5.28 7.26
CA ASP A 19 9.14 6.38 6.65
C ASP A 19 8.26 7.47 6.02
N THR A 20 7.03 7.14 5.61
CA THR A 20 6.03 8.08 5.06
C THR A 20 6.55 9.03 3.99
N CYS A 21 7.41 8.57 3.10
CA CYS A 21 8.15 9.38 2.13
C CYS A 21 7.26 10.32 1.31
N SER A 22 7.64 11.58 1.27
CA SER A 22 7.15 12.54 0.28
C SER A 22 7.97 12.43 -1.00
N LEU A 23 7.31 12.46 -2.14
CA LEU A 23 7.90 12.28 -3.46
C LEU A 23 7.57 13.47 -4.35
N VAL A 24 8.42 13.71 -5.33
CA VAL A 24 8.18 14.68 -6.41
C VAL A 24 8.13 13.94 -7.74
N VAL A 25 7.00 14.04 -8.42
CA VAL A 25 6.79 13.46 -9.75
C VAL A 25 6.80 14.56 -10.80
N THR A 26 7.69 14.46 -11.77
CA THR A 26 7.70 15.33 -12.94
C THR A 26 6.78 14.77 -14.02
N VAL A 27 5.76 15.52 -14.40
CA VAL A 27 4.77 15.15 -15.42
C VAL A 27 5.02 15.96 -16.68
N ASP A 28 5.08 15.29 -17.84
CA ASP A 28 5.03 15.94 -19.15
C ASP A 28 3.58 16.33 -19.46
N LYS A 29 3.32 17.63 -19.51
CA LYS A 29 1.98 18.19 -19.74
C LYS A 29 1.40 17.84 -21.12
N SER A 30 2.24 17.55 -22.10
CA SER A 30 1.78 17.20 -23.46
C SER A 30 1.22 15.79 -23.55
N THR A 31 1.74 14.88 -22.73
CA THR A 31 1.36 13.45 -22.73
C THR A 31 0.59 13.03 -21.49
N GLY A 32 0.61 13.84 -20.42
CA GLY A 32 0.07 13.49 -19.12
C GLY A 32 0.87 12.39 -18.39
N LYS A 33 2.04 12.02 -18.90
CA LYS A 33 2.87 10.94 -18.31
C LYS A 33 3.87 11.47 -17.31
N ALA A 34 4.04 10.75 -16.21
CA ALA A 34 5.14 10.93 -15.30
C ALA A 34 6.44 10.46 -15.98
N VAL A 35 7.45 11.32 -16.01
CA VAL A 35 8.74 11.06 -16.69
C VAL A 35 9.92 10.99 -15.74
N LYS A 36 9.76 11.50 -14.50
CA LYS A 36 10.77 11.45 -13.46
C LYS A 36 10.09 11.31 -12.10
N LEU A 37 10.73 10.57 -11.22
CA LEU A 37 10.37 10.42 -9.81
C LEU A 37 11.61 10.69 -8.97
N LYS A 38 11.49 11.51 -7.94
CA LYS A 38 12.52 11.75 -6.93
C LYS A 38 11.91 11.90 -5.55
N GLY A 39 12.70 11.74 -4.49
CA GLY A 39 12.30 12.08 -3.14
C GLY A 39 12.18 13.59 -2.98
N ASN A 40 11.35 14.02 -2.04
CA ASN A 40 11.27 15.41 -1.65
C ASN A 40 12.37 15.71 -0.62
N GLU A 41 13.29 16.59 -0.97
CA GLU A 41 14.43 16.99 -0.14
C GLU A 41 13.99 17.73 1.15
N GLU A 42 12.80 18.33 1.14
CA GLU A 42 12.21 19.00 2.30
C GLU A 42 11.58 18.04 3.32
N HIS A 43 11.51 16.73 3.02
CA HIS A 43 10.95 15.77 3.97
C HIS A 43 11.92 15.57 5.15
N PRO A 44 11.47 15.76 6.41
CA PRO A 44 12.36 15.82 7.58
C PRO A 44 13.12 14.52 7.85
N ILE A 45 12.53 13.37 7.54
CA ILE A 45 13.13 12.05 7.80
C ILE A 45 13.92 11.55 6.60
N THR A 46 13.31 11.55 5.40
CA THR A 46 13.89 10.89 4.23
C THR A 46 14.81 11.81 3.41
N LYS A 47 14.73 13.15 3.59
CA LYS A 47 15.62 14.17 3.00
C LYS A 47 15.91 13.93 1.51
N GLY A 48 14.90 13.49 0.75
CA GLY A 48 15.03 13.22 -0.69
C GLY A 48 15.60 11.85 -1.05
N PHE A 49 16.02 11.03 -0.08
CA PHE A 49 16.46 9.67 -0.34
C PHE A 49 15.27 8.77 -0.73
N LEU A 50 15.44 7.96 -1.78
CA LEU A 50 14.46 6.95 -2.19
C LEU A 50 14.99 5.55 -1.98
N CYS A 51 14.18 4.69 -1.37
CA CYS A 51 14.50 3.28 -1.31
C CYS A 51 14.42 2.64 -2.71
N ASN A 52 15.11 1.53 -2.89
CA ASN A 52 15.18 0.81 -4.17
C ASN A 52 13.80 0.40 -4.72
N LYS A 53 12.83 0.11 -3.85
CA LYS A 53 11.45 -0.26 -4.24
C LYS A 53 10.74 0.87 -5.01
N VAL A 54 10.91 2.11 -4.55
CA VAL A 54 10.19 3.27 -5.09
C VAL A 54 10.93 3.93 -6.24
N ASN A 55 12.26 3.84 -6.25
CA ASN A 55 13.09 4.42 -7.29
C ASN A 55 12.71 3.93 -8.72
N HIS A 56 12.17 2.71 -8.82
CA HIS A 56 11.74 2.09 -10.08
C HIS A 56 10.23 2.08 -10.31
N TYR A 57 9.47 2.90 -9.60
CA TYR A 57 8.00 2.90 -9.73
C TYR A 57 7.48 3.26 -11.12
N LEU A 58 8.17 4.13 -11.85
CA LEU A 58 7.75 4.47 -13.21
C LEU A 58 7.88 3.28 -14.16
N ASP A 59 8.88 2.42 -13.96
CA ASP A 59 9.05 1.18 -14.72
C ASP A 59 7.88 0.22 -14.46
N LEU A 60 7.39 0.16 -13.22
CA LEU A 60 6.21 -0.61 -12.85
C LEU A 60 4.93 0.00 -13.46
N VAL A 61 4.74 1.32 -13.32
CA VAL A 61 3.54 2.02 -13.79
C VAL A 61 3.39 1.89 -15.30
N TYR A 62 4.48 2.01 -16.04
CA TYR A 62 4.48 1.96 -17.52
C TYR A 62 4.91 0.62 -18.09
N ASN A 63 4.96 -0.43 -17.27
CA ASN A 63 5.33 -1.76 -17.74
C ASN A 63 4.32 -2.26 -18.79
N LYS A 64 4.83 -2.73 -19.92
CA LYS A 64 4.01 -3.24 -21.04
C LYS A 64 3.14 -4.44 -20.67
N ASN A 65 3.54 -5.19 -19.64
CA ASN A 65 2.81 -6.36 -19.17
C ASN A 65 1.82 -6.02 -18.04
N ARG A 66 1.69 -4.73 -17.66
CA ARG A 66 0.76 -4.31 -16.62
C ARG A 66 -0.69 -4.59 -17.06
N ILE A 67 -1.45 -5.21 -16.16
CA ILE A 67 -2.88 -5.45 -16.37
C ILE A 67 -3.63 -4.14 -16.19
N LEU A 68 -4.16 -3.57 -17.29
CA LEU A 68 -4.86 -2.28 -17.29
C LEU A 68 -6.38 -2.40 -17.26
N TYR A 69 -6.91 -3.60 -17.46
CA TYR A 69 -8.34 -3.85 -17.53
C TYR A 69 -8.69 -5.11 -16.75
N PRO A 70 -9.94 -5.25 -16.30
CA PRO A 70 -10.39 -6.48 -15.66
C PRO A 70 -10.28 -7.69 -16.58
N HIS A 71 -9.96 -8.81 -15.97
CA HIS A 71 -9.94 -10.12 -16.64
C HIS A 71 -10.82 -11.12 -15.89
N VAL A 72 -11.64 -11.84 -16.61
CA VAL A 72 -12.46 -12.91 -16.06
C VAL A 72 -11.90 -14.26 -16.49
N ARG A 73 -11.81 -15.17 -15.53
CA ARG A 73 -11.36 -16.52 -15.81
C ARG A 73 -12.37 -17.26 -16.70
N VAL A 74 -11.87 -17.87 -17.76
CA VAL A 74 -12.60 -18.77 -18.64
C VAL A 74 -11.93 -20.15 -18.59
N GLY A 75 -12.69 -21.19 -18.30
CA GLY A 75 -12.14 -22.54 -18.14
C GLY A 75 -11.83 -22.93 -16.67
N PRO A 76 -11.12 -24.04 -16.46
CA PRO A 76 -10.91 -24.62 -15.14
C PRO A 76 -10.04 -23.77 -14.24
N LYS A 77 -10.08 -23.99 -12.93
CA LYS A 77 -9.17 -23.40 -11.95
C LYS A 77 -7.74 -23.96 -12.10
N GLY A 78 -6.74 -23.21 -11.66
CA GLY A 78 -5.34 -23.63 -11.64
C GLY A 78 -4.58 -23.32 -12.92
N LYS A 79 -3.46 -24.02 -13.16
CA LYS A 79 -2.51 -23.74 -14.24
C LYS A 79 -3.08 -23.77 -15.67
N LYS A 80 -4.18 -24.47 -15.89
CA LYS A 80 -4.87 -24.54 -17.19
C LYS A 80 -5.92 -23.44 -17.37
N GLY A 81 -6.16 -22.61 -16.37
CA GLY A 81 -7.09 -21.50 -16.44
C GLY A 81 -6.61 -20.44 -17.45
N LYS A 82 -7.55 -19.99 -18.26
CA LYS A 82 -7.34 -18.85 -19.18
C LYS A 82 -8.13 -17.66 -18.68
N PHE A 83 -7.66 -16.46 -19.02
CA PHE A 83 -8.33 -15.21 -18.67
C PHE A 83 -8.69 -14.44 -19.93
N LYS A 84 -9.90 -13.85 -19.91
CA LYS A 84 -10.40 -13.00 -20.98
C LYS A 84 -10.55 -11.58 -20.46
N LYS A 85 -9.99 -10.59 -21.17
CA LYS A 85 -10.19 -9.17 -20.92
C LYS A 85 -11.69 -8.83 -21.06
N VAL A 86 -12.22 -8.06 -20.10
CA VAL A 86 -13.60 -7.57 -20.09
C VAL A 86 -13.66 -6.08 -19.77
N THR A 87 -14.83 -5.48 -19.90
CA THR A 87 -15.07 -4.11 -19.46
C THR A 87 -15.25 -4.03 -17.94
N TRP A 88 -15.07 -2.86 -17.36
CA TRP A 88 -15.35 -2.62 -15.94
C TRP A 88 -16.82 -2.88 -15.60
N ASP A 89 -17.74 -2.43 -16.45
CA ASP A 89 -19.18 -2.65 -16.24
C ASP A 89 -19.54 -4.14 -16.18
N TYR A 90 -18.96 -4.93 -17.07
CA TYR A 90 -19.15 -6.38 -17.03
C TYR A 90 -18.58 -6.99 -15.74
N ALA A 91 -17.38 -6.61 -15.35
CA ALA A 91 -16.73 -7.13 -14.13
C ALA A 91 -17.52 -6.77 -12.88
N LEU A 92 -17.92 -5.51 -12.74
CA LEU A 92 -18.71 -5.03 -11.60
C LEU A 92 -20.09 -5.67 -11.54
N LYS A 93 -20.76 -5.84 -12.68
CA LYS A 93 -22.04 -6.55 -12.77
C LYS A 93 -21.90 -8.01 -12.31
N LEU A 94 -20.85 -8.70 -12.75
CA LEU A 94 -20.59 -10.09 -12.36
C LEU A 94 -20.33 -10.21 -10.86
N ILE A 95 -19.52 -9.32 -10.29
CA ILE A 95 -19.23 -9.26 -8.85
C ILE A 95 -20.53 -9.00 -8.06
N GLY A 96 -21.29 -7.99 -8.45
CA GLY A 96 -22.55 -7.63 -7.77
C GLY A 96 -23.59 -8.76 -7.82
N GLN A 97 -23.70 -9.46 -8.95
CA GLN A 97 -24.59 -10.62 -9.07
C GLN A 97 -24.21 -11.74 -8.10
N ASN A 98 -22.90 -12.05 -7.97
CA ASN A 98 -22.44 -13.10 -7.06
C ASN A 98 -22.59 -12.68 -5.59
N ILE A 99 -22.29 -11.43 -5.24
CA ILE A 99 -22.53 -10.88 -3.89
C ILE A 99 -24.03 -11.01 -3.55
N ASN A 100 -24.92 -10.49 -4.40
CA ASN A 100 -26.35 -10.53 -4.16
C ASN A 100 -26.90 -11.96 -4.08
N LYS A 101 -26.36 -12.89 -4.87
CA LYS A 101 -26.71 -14.32 -4.78
C LYS A 101 -26.36 -14.86 -3.39
N ASN A 102 -25.11 -14.66 -2.95
CA ASN A 102 -24.64 -15.16 -1.65
C ASN A 102 -25.41 -14.52 -0.49
N LEU A 103 -25.71 -13.21 -0.57
CA LEU A 103 -26.53 -12.54 0.44
C LEU A 103 -27.92 -13.13 0.59
N LYS A 104 -28.56 -13.47 -0.53
CA LYS A 104 -29.90 -14.10 -0.52
C LYS A 104 -29.89 -15.53 -0.03
N GLU A 105 -28.87 -16.30 -0.38
CA GLU A 105 -28.80 -17.73 -0.12
C GLU A 105 -28.20 -18.05 1.25
N TYR A 106 -27.20 -17.30 1.70
CA TYR A 106 -26.41 -17.62 2.90
C TYR A 106 -26.28 -16.47 3.89
N GLY A 107 -26.76 -15.27 3.57
CA GLY A 107 -26.58 -14.07 4.40
C GLY A 107 -25.21 -13.41 4.25
N GLY A 108 -25.01 -12.28 4.93
CA GLY A 108 -23.81 -11.46 4.85
C GLY A 108 -22.55 -12.16 5.38
N ASP A 109 -22.69 -12.93 6.44
CA ASP A 109 -21.58 -13.66 7.07
C ASP A 109 -20.93 -14.70 6.16
N SER A 110 -21.58 -15.08 5.05
CA SER A 110 -21.00 -15.94 4.02
C SER A 110 -19.90 -15.25 3.21
N ILE A 111 -19.77 -13.92 3.33
CA ILE A 111 -18.79 -13.11 2.63
C ILE A 111 -17.79 -12.61 3.64
N GLN A 112 -16.55 -13.06 3.55
CA GLN A 112 -15.47 -12.60 4.40
C GLN A 112 -14.40 -11.87 3.58
N PRO A 113 -14.27 -10.54 3.73
CA PRO A 113 -13.16 -9.81 3.13
C PRO A 113 -11.87 -10.18 3.84
N TYR A 114 -10.88 -10.60 3.08
CA TYR A 114 -9.54 -10.91 3.59
C TYR A 114 -8.58 -9.80 3.21
N SER A 115 -8.22 -8.98 4.17
CA SER A 115 -7.35 -7.81 3.96
C SER A 115 -6.33 -7.66 5.08
N TYR A 116 -5.10 -7.36 4.69
CA TYR A 116 -3.98 -7.04 5.56
C TYR A 116 -3.25 -5.81 5.02
N SER A 117 -2.06 -5.49 5.56
CA SER A 117 -1.22 -4.41 5.09
C SER A 117 -0.93 -4.45 3.59
N GLY A 118 -0.65 -3.32 3.04
CA GLY A 118 -0.36 -3.10 1.64
C GLY A 118 -0.38 -1.60 1.34
N THR A 119 -0.91 -1.21 0.20
CA THR A 119 -1.14 0.21 -0.10
C THR A 119 -2.21 0.75 0.84
N LEU A 120 -1.79 1.51 1.85
CA LEU A 120 -2.66 2.09 2.85
C LEU A 120 -3.18 3.46 2.37
N GLY A 121 -4.43 3.73 2.69
CA GLY A 121 -5.06 5.01 2.37
C GLY A 121 -6.52 5.01 2.77
N MET A 122 -7.05 6.18 3.10
CA MET A 122 -8.42 6.34 3.58
C MET A 122 -9.48 5.79 2.62
N LEU A 123 -9.22 5.85 1.32
CA LEU A 123 -10.14 5.33 0.30
C LEU A 123 -9.86 3.86 -0.05
N GLY A 124 -8.59 3.44 0.01
CA GLY A 124 -8.16 2.13 -0.49
C GLY A 124 -8.17 1.01 0.54
N TYR A 125 -8.19 1.30 1.84
CA TYR A 125 -8.03 0.28 2.87
C TYR A 125 -9.10 0.34 3.96
N TRP A 126 -9.07 1.32 4.86
CA TRP A 126 -9.93 1.32 6.05
C TRP A 126 -11.21 2.17 5.91
N GLY A 127 -11.25 3.07 4.94
CA GLY A 127 -12.37 3.97 4.74
C GLY A 127 -13.50 3.34 3.93
N MET A 128 -13.44 3.45 2.60
CA MET A 128 -14.53 3.04 1.72
C MET A 128 -14.75 1.53 1.66
N SER A 129 -13.69 0.72 1.78
CA SER A 129 -13.83 -0.74 1.82
C SER A 129 -14.62 -1.23 3.03
N GLU A 130 -14.31 -0.72 4.23
CA GLU A 130 -15.05 -1.10 5.45
C GLU A 130 -16.50 -0.61 5.40
N ARG A 131 -16.76 0.58 4.87
CA ARG A 131 -18.12 1.07 4.65
C ARG A 131 -18.93 0.14 3.75
N PHE A 132 -18.32 -0.33 2.66
CA PHE A 132 -18.97 -1.28 1.75
C PHE A 132 -19.27 -2.61 2.46
N TRP A 133 -18.30 -3.20 3.14
CA TRP A 133 -18.46 -4.49 3.83
C TRP A 133 -19.47 -4.40 4.98
N ASN A 134 -19.48 -3.32 5.73
CA ASN A 134 -20.49 -3.07 6.77
C ASN A 134 -21.90 -2.96 6.16
N LYS A 135 -22.04 -2.30 5.00
CA LYS A 135 -23.34 -2.19 4.32
C LYS A 135 -23.82 -3.56 3.80
N VAL A 136 -22.90 -4.41 3.39
CA VAL A 136 -23.20 -5.79 2.92
C VAL A 136 -23.52 -6.71 4.10
N GLY A 137 -23.12 -6.39 5.31
CA GLY A 137 -23.21 -7.26 6.49
C GLY A 137 -22.20 -8.39 6.45
N ALA A 138 -21.02 -8.16 5.82
CA ALA A 138 -19.98 -9.16 5.68
C ALA A 138 -19.33 -9.53 7.03
N ALA A 139 -18.83 -10.76 7.14
CA ALA A 139 -18.08 -11.23 8.29
C ALA A 139 -16.82 -10.37 8.51
N ARG A 140 -16.46 -10.17 9.79
CA ARG A 140 -15.25 -9.44 10.15
C ARG A 140 -14.03 -10.34 10.22
N LEU A 141 -12.93 -9.92 9.60
CA LEU A 141 -11.65 -10.61 9.70
C LEU A 141 -10.98 -10.29 11.03
N GLY A 142 -10.69 -11.30 11.84
CA GLY A 142 -9.77 -11.18 12.97
C GLY A 142 -8.33 -11.11 12.46
N ARG A 143 -7.74 -9.92 12.45
CA ARG A 143 -6.38 -9.68 11.93
C ARG A 143 -5.34 -10.04 12.98
N THR A 144 -5.04 -11.34 13.12
CA THR A 144 -4.16 -11.88 14.18
C THR A 144 -2.76 -12.25 13.71
N ILE A 145 -2.48 -12.25 12.41
CA ILE A 145 -1.23 -12.81 11.86
C ILE A 145 -0.10 -11.79 11.82
N CYS A 146 -0.31 -10.58 11.28
CA CYS A 146 0.76 -9.65 10.96
C CYS A 146 1.49 -9.11 12.22
N ILE A 147 0.91 -8.11 12.88
CA ILE A 147 1.53 -7.40 14.01
C ILE A 147 0.79 -7.62 15.35
N ALA A 148 -0.27 -8.42 15.36
CA ALA A 148 -1.14 -8.54 16.52
C ALA A 148 -0.40 -8.97 17.79
N ALA A 149 0.51 -9.95 17.70
CA ALA A 149 1.31 -10.39 18.84
C ALA A 149 2.20 -9.27 19.40
N ALA A 150 2.92 -8.56 18.52
CA ALA A 150 3.77 -7.44 18.92
C ALA A 150 2.95 -6.27 19.51
N SER A 151 1.80 -5.94 18.88
CA SER A 151 0.91 -4.90 19.39
C SER A 151 0.33 -5.27 20.76
N THR A 152 -0.07 -6.54 20.96
CA THR A 152 -0.56 -7.03 22.24
C THR A 152 0.52 -6.96 23.31
N ALA A 153 1.73 -7.38 23.00
CA ALA A 153 2.86 -7.28 23.92
C ALA A 153 3.14 -5.82 24.31
N GLY A 154 3.15 -4.90 23.33
CA GLY A 154 3.30 -3.47 23.57
C GLY A 154 2.23 -2.90 24.50
N ILE A 155 0.96 -3.26 24.27
CA ILE A 155 -0.15 -2.81 25.10
C ILE A 155 0.01 -3.32 26.55
N TYR A 156 0.39 -4.58 26.74
CA TYR A 156 0.60 -5.13 28.09
C TYR A 156 1.83 -4.56 28.80
N THR A 157 2.86 -4.17 28.06
CA THR A 157 4.11 -3.65 28.66
C THR A 157 4.08 -2.13 28.87
N TYR A 158 3.56 -1.38 27.90
CA TYR A 158 3.64 0.08 27.86
C TYR A 158 2.27 0.77 27.88
N GLY A 159 1.17 0.03 27.85
CA GLY A 159 -0.19 0.56 27.75
C GLY A 159 -0.59 0.98 26.33
N ALA A 160 0.30 0.90 25.35
CA ALA A 160 0.05 1.26 23.96
C ALA A 160 0.88 0.44 22.96
N ALA A 161 0.36 0.28 21.75
CA ALA A 161 1.10 -0.31 20.63
C ALA A 161 1.81 0.81 19.86
N CYS A 162 2.84 1.38 20.42
CA CYS A 162 3.65 2.44 19.82
C CYS A 162 5.15 2.18 20.00
N GLY A 163 5.95 2.86 19.20
CA GLY A 163 7.41 2.91 19.32
C GLY A 163 7.91 4.35 19.30
N PRO A 164 9.21 4.59 19.53
CA PRO A 164 9.82 5.90 19.44
C PRO A 164 9.77 6.45 18.01
N ALA A 165 9.86 7.76 17.87
CA ALA A 165 10.08 8.38 16.57
C ALA A 165 11.48 8.04 16.04
N ILE A 166 11.63 8.01 14.72
CA ILE A 166 12.89 7.57 14.09
C ILE A 166 14.08 8.50 14.43
N ASP A 167 13.81 9.78 14.60
CA ASP A 167 14.78 10.81 14.99
C ASP A 167 15.20 10.76 16.48
N GLU A 168 14.57 9.86 17.24
CA GLU A 168 14.97 9.57 18.62
C GLU A 168 15.99 8.42 18.72
N VAL A 169 16.19 7.67 17.63
CA VAL A 169 17.13 6.54 17.60
C VAL A 169 18.55 6.96 17.99
N PRO A 170 19.14 8.07 17.51
CA PRO A 170 20.48 8.49 17.89
C PRO A 170 20.66 8.90 19.36
N LYS A 171 19.56 9.09 20.10
CA LYS A 171 19.61 9.47 21.52
C LYS A 171 19.80 8.29 22.47
N ASN A 172 19.91 7.07 21.94
CA ASN A 172 20.04 5.85 22.75
C ASN A 172 21.50 5.41 22.86
N ASP A 173 21.94 5.08 24.07
CA ASP A 173 23.29 4.55 24.34
C ASP A 173 23.47 3.11 23.86
N TYR A 174 22.37 2.37 23.62
CA TYR A 174 22.42 0.98 23.20
C TYR A 174 21.21 0.60 22.35
N ILE A 175 21.44 0.03 21.16
CA ILE A 175 20.41 -0.35 20.22
C ILE A 175 20.53 -1.83 19.88
N ILE A 176 19.43 -2.58 20.05
CA ILE A 176 19.35 -3.99 19.68
C ILE A 176 18.54 -4.14 18.39
N LEU A 177 19.18 -4.59 17.33
CA LEU A 177 18.51 -4.97 16.07
C LEU A 177 18.18 -6.47 16.12
N TRP A 178 16.93 -6.79 16.44
CA TRP A 178 16.50 -8.16 16.64
C TRP A 178 15.59 -8.65 15.51
N GLY A 179 16.10 -9.59 14.70
CA GLY A 179 15.34 -10.21 13.62
C GLY A 179 14.82 -9.23 12.57
N THR A 180 15.49 -8.11 12.39
CA THR A 180 15.12 -7.06 11.42
C THR A 180 16.21 -6.87 10.37
N ASN A 181 15.79 -6.56 9.13
CA ASN A 181 16.69 -6.17 8.05
C ASN A 181 16.43 -4.70 7.70
N VAL A 182 16.94 -3.80 8.52
CA VAL A 182 16.71 -2.35 8.41
C VAL A 182 17.09 -1.83 7.04
N ALA A 183 18.25 -2.25 6.50
CA ALA A 183 18.75 -1.82 5.19
C ALA A 183 17.84 -2.20 3.99
N SER A 184 16.86 -3.09 4.20
CA SER A 184 15.91 -3.49 3.15
C SER A 184 14.48 -3.06 3.45
N THR A 185 14.05 -3.16 4.70
CA THR A 185 12.64 -2.96 5.08
C THR A 185 12.35 -1.57 5.64
N HIS A 186 13.34 -0.91 6.22
CA HIS A 186 13.23 0.42 6.84
C HIS A 186 14.50 1.23 6.57
N VAL A 187 14.80 1.43 5.28
CA VAL A 187 16.10 1.91 4.81
C VAL A 187 16.44 3.33 5.31
N HIS A 188 15.45 4.18 5.54
CA HIS A 188 15.67 5.54 6.06
C HIS A 188 16.04 5.58 7.54
N MET A 189 15.94 4.46 8.24
CA MET A 189 16.47 4.33 9.61
C MET A 189 18.00 4.17 9.64
N VAL A 190 18.62 3.71 8.55
CA VAL A 190 20.06 3.44 8.51
C VAL A 190 20.90 4.67 8.90
N PRO A 191 20.68 5.86 8.34
CA PRO A 191 21.44 7.05 8.74
C PRO A 191 21.32 7.39 10.24
N PHE A 192 20.17 7.14 10.85
CA PHE A 192 19.96 7.39 12.28
C PHE A 192 20.66 6.34 13.16
N LEU A 193 20.83 5.11 12.65
CA LEU A 193 21.63 4.08 13.31
C LEU A 193 23.13 4.33 13.17
N GLU A 194 23.55 4.95 12.08
CA GLU A 194 24.96 5.34 11.85
C GLU A 194 25.36 6.56 12.69
N GLU A 195 24.38 7.41 13.04
CA GLU A 195 24.58 8.58 13.91
C GLU A 195 24.67 8.18 15.40
N ALA A 196 24.01 7.09 15.81
CA ALA A 196 24.01 6.58 17.18
C ALA A 196 25.33 5.90 17.54
#